data_59ddf754856461a7d53dd5e9140483e4
#
_entry.id   59ddf754856461a7d53dd5e9140483e4
#
_cell.length_a   1.000
_cell.length_b   1.000
_cell.length_c   1.000
_cell.angle_alpha   90.00
_cell.angle_beta   90.00
_cell.angle_gamma   90.00
#
_symmetry.space_group_name_H-M   'P 1'
#
loop_
_entity.id
_entity.type
_entity.pdbx_description
1 polymer ?
#
loop_
_entity_poly.entity_id
_entity_poly.type
_entity_poly.pdbx_seq_one_letter_code
_entity_poly.pdbx_strand_id
1 'polypeptide(L)'
;VAACFVSLGGVLLVTDAARALGGPARWLHIALALAALAATWLLIQTVFVLRYARRYYTDDAGGLAFPGKAAPTYMDFAYFAAVIGMTSQVSDVAIAAAPMRRLALAHGLVSFAFNLLVLALTLNLVASAL
;
A
#
# COMPACT_ATOMS: atom_id res chain seq x y z
N VAL A 1 6.95 5.45 5.46
CA VAL A 1 5.85 6.24 4.82
C VAL A 1 6.44 7.42 4.03
N ALA A 2 7.31 8.29 4.63
CA ALA A 2 7.91 9.42 3.89
C ALA A 2 8.68 8.96 2.63
N ALA A 3 9.48 7.89 2.73
CA ALA A 3 10.20 7.31 1.59
C ALA A 3 9.27 6.86 0.44
N CYS A 4 8.06 6.40 0.76
CA CYS A 4 7.07 6.01 -0.25
C CYS A 4 6.56 7.21 -1.06
N PHE A 5 6.36 8.37 -0.42
CA PHE A 5 5.97 9.60 -1.14
C PHE A 5 7.12 10.18 -1.96
N VAL A 6 8.37 10.03 -1.54
CA VAL A 6 9.56 10.38 -2.34
C VAL A 6 9.65 9.51 -3.59
N SER A 7 9.38 8.20 -3.46
CA SER A 7 9.33 7.27 -4.61
C SER A 7 8.27 7.67 -5.64
N LEU A 8 7.12 8.18 -5.19
CA LEU A 8 6.05 8.69 -6.07
C LEU A 8 6.52 9.93 -6.86
N GLY A 9 7.28 10.83 -6.24
CA GLY A 9 7.92 11.95 -6.94
C GLY A 9 8.86 11.47 -8.05
N GLY A 10 9.65 10.42 -7.79
CA GLY A 10 10.48 9.78 -8.80
C GLY A 10 9.69 9.20 -9.97
N VAL A 11 8.54 8.60 -9.71
CA VAL A 11 7.65 8.07 -10.77
C VAL A 11 7.11 9.18 -11.66
N LEU A 12 6.76 10.35 -11.11
CA LEU A 12 6.35 11.52 -11.89
C LEU A 12 7.44 11.98 -12.87
N LEU A 13 8.69 12.06 -12.40
CA LEU A 13 9.83 12.43 -13.25
C LEU A 13 10.09 11.40 -14.35
N VAL A 14 9.96 10.11 -14.05
CA VAL A 14 10.12 9.04 -15.04
C VAL A 14 9.01 9.05 -16.08
N THR A 15 7.78 9.36 -15.71
CA THR A 15 6.65 9.46 -16.66
C THR A 15 6.76 10.69 -17.56
N ASP A 16 7.25 11.83 -17.06
CA ASP A 16 7.52 13.00 -17.89
C ASP A 16 8.67 12.75 -18.87
N ALA A 17 9.73 12.09 -18.43
CA ALA A 17 10.82 11.69 -19.32
C ALA A 17 10.34 10.71 -20.42
N ALA A 18 9.41 9.81 -20.10
CA ALA A 18 8.84 8.87 -21.08
C ALA A 18 8.05 9.54 -22.18
N ARG A 19 7.49 10.75 -21.96
CA ARG A 19 6.78 11.53 -22.98
C ARG A 19 7.73 12.05 -24.08
N ALA A 20 8.97 12.33 -23.73
CA ALA A 20 9.99 12.81 -24.68
C ALA A 20 10.61 11.68 -25.50
N LEU A 21 10.35 10.41 -25.14
CA LEU A 21 10.93 9.23 -25.78
C LEU A 21 9.95 8.61 -26.77
N GLY A 22 10.47 8.08 -27.88
CA GLY A 22 9.73 7.31 -28.87
C GLY A 22 10.10 5.82 -28.83
N GLY A 23 9.30 4.98 -29.49
CA GLY A 23 9.60 3.58 -29.72
C GLY A 23 9.71 2.69 -28.48
N PRO A 24 10.60 1.68 -28.47
CA PRO A 24 10.69 0.73 -27.37
C PRO A 24 11.11 1.35 -26.02
N ALA A 25 11.90 2.42 -26.03
CA ALA A 25 12.36 3.10 -24.83
C ALA A 25 11.19 3.68 -24.02
N ARG A 26 10.16 4.21 -24.67
CA ARG A 26 8.94 4.69 -23.99
C ARG A 26 8.26 3.57 -23.18
N TRP A 27 8.10 2.39 -23.78
CA TRP A 27 7.44 1.27 -23.12
C TRP A 27 8.25 0.75 -21.93
N LEU A 28 9.56 0.75 -22.05
CA LEU A 28 10.44 0.38 -20.93
C LEU A 28 10.27 1.34 -19.75
N HIS A 29 10.23 2.66 -19.98
CA HIS A 29 10.02 3.64 -18.92
C HIS A 29 8.66 3.50 -18.25
N ILE A 30 7.59 3.25 -19.01
CA ILE A 30 6.25 2.98 -18.47
C ILE A 30 6.27 1.72 -17.60
N ALA A 31 6.89 0.63 -18.06
CA ALA A 31 6.98 -0.61 -17.30
C ALA A 31 7.75 -0.42 -15.97
N LEU A 32 8.86 0.33 -16.00
CA LEU A 32 9.64 0.65 -14.80
C LEU A 32 8.83 1.52 -13.82
N ALA A 33 8.06 2.50 -14.32
CA ALA A 33 7.19 3.33 -13.48
C ALA A 33 6.11 2.48 -12.80
N LEU A 34 5.45 1.59 -13.53
CA LEU A 34 4.45 0.68 -12.97
C LEU A 34 5.05 -0.28 -11.93
N ALA A 35 6.24 -0.83 -12.23
CA ALA A 35 6.96 -1.68 -11.28
C ALA A 35 7.34 -0.92 -9.99
N ALA A 36 7.77 0.33 -10.11
CA ALA A 36 8.07 1.18 -8.95
C ALA A 36 6.82 1.50 -8.11
N LEU A 37 5.67 1.76 -8.75
CA LEU A 37 4.39 1.93 -8.06
C LEU A 37 3.99 0.66 -7.30
N ALA A 38 4.06 -0.51 -7.95
CA ALA A 38 3.74 -1.78 -7.32
C ALA A 38 4.68 -2.09 -6.14
N ALA A 39 5.98 -1.86 -6.30
CA ALA A 39 6.97 -2.04 -5.24
C ALA A 39 6.70 -1.08 -4.06
N THR A 40 6.33 0.16 -4.32
CA THR A 40 5.98 1.15 -3.28
C THR A 40 4.72 0.71 -2.52
N TRP A 41 3.70 0.21 -3.21
CA TRP A 41 2.49 -0.32 -2.57
C TRP A 41 2.84 -1.51 -1.66
N LEU A 42 3.59 -2.49 -2.16
CA LEU A 42 4.04 -3.65 -1.39
C LEU A 42 4.87 -3.23 -0.16
N LEU A 43 5.73 -2.23 -0.28
CA LEU A 43 6.50 -1.70 0.83
C LEU A 43 5.59 -1.11 1.92
N ILE A 44 4.57 -0.34 1.55
CA ILE A 44 3.58 0.19 2.49
C ILE A 44 2.91 -0.97 3.24
N GLN A 45 2.39 -1.97 2.52
CA GLN A 45 1.74 -3.12 3.14
C GLN A 45 2.69 -3.86 4.09
N THR A 46 3.94 -4.13 3.67
CA THR A 46 4.95 -4.82 4.48
C THR A 46 5.24 -4.07 5.79
N VAL A 47 5.39 -2.75 5.73
CA VAL A 47 5.60 -1.93 6.94
C VAL A 47 4.42 -2.07 7.92
N PHE A 48 3.18 -2.09 7.41
CA PHE A 48 2.01 -2.25 8.26
C PHE A 48 1.84 -3.68 8.78
N VAL A 49 2.18 -4.71 7.99
CA VAL A 49 2.26 -6.11 8.46
C VAL A 49 3.15 -6.22 9.69
N LEU A 50 4.37 -5.68 9.61
CA LEU A 50 5.33 -5.72 10.72
C LEU A 50 4.84 -4.91 11.93
N ARG A 51 4.17 -3.78 11.73
CA ARG A 51 3.59 -2.97 12.82
C ARG A 51 2.43 -3.67 13.50
N TYR A 52 1.53 -4.33 12.74
CA TYR A 52 0.43 -5.12 13.30
C TYR A 52 0.95 -6.32 14.09
N ALA A 53 1.85 -7.10 13.51
CA ALA A 53 2.45 -8.26 14.17
C ALA A 53 3.19 -7.84 15.46
N ARG A 54 4.05 -6.83 15.37
CA ARG A 54 4.77 -6.32 16.56
C ARG A 54 3.79 -5.90 17.64
N ARG A 55 2.77 -5.12 17.32
CA ARG A 55 1.82 -4.63 18.30
C ARG A 55 0.98 -5.75 18.90
N TYR A 56 0.59 -6.73 18.07
CA TYR A 56 -0.16 -7.89 18.51
C TYR A 56 0.60 -8.71 19.56
N TYR A 57 1.90 -8.92 19.36
CA TYR A 57 2.72 -9.77 20.24
C TYR A 57 3.43 -9.03 21.38
N THR A 58 3.49 -7.70 21.38
CA THR A 58 4.24 -6.92 22.38
C THR A 58 3.34 -6.36 23.50
N ASP A 59 2.13 -5.93 23.17
CA ASP A 59 1.22 -5.24 24.10
C ASP A 59 0.09 -6.18 24.54
N ASP A 60 0.33 -7.09 25.52
CA ASP A 60 -0.69 -8.01 26.07
C ASP A 60 -1.56 -8.70 25.02
N ALA A 61 -0.91 -9.32 24.08
CA ALA A 61 -1.42 -10.19 23.04
C ALA A 61 -2.84 -9.87 22.56
N GLY A 62 -2.98 -9.32 21.38
CA GLY A 62 -4.30 -9.25 20.78
C GLY A 62 -4.65 -7.92 20.12
N GLY A 63 -5.92 -7.57 20.28
CA GLY A 63 -6.50 -6.39 19.62
C GLY A 63 -6.91 -6.61 18.18
N LEU A 64 -6.57 -7.75 17.57
CA LEU A 64 -7.15 -8.30 16.35
C LEU A 64 -7.70 -9.70 16.65
N ALA A 65 -8.95 -9.94 16.32
CA ALA A 65 -9.59 -11.24 16.48
C ALA A 65 -9.65 -11.92 15.10
N PHE A 66 -8.67 -12.78 14.85
CA PHE A 66 -8.65 -13.61 13.65
C PHE A 66 -9.59 -14.81 13.80
N PRO A 67 -10.24 -15.27 12.72
CA PRO A 67 -11.03 -16.49 12.75
C PRO A 67 -10.14 -17.71 13.04
N GLY A 68 -10.65 -18.61 13.90
CA GLY A 68 -9.92 -19.82 14.29
C GLY A 68 -9.34 -19.77 15.70
N LYS A 69 -8.69 -20.87 16.12
CA LYS A 69 -8.11 -21.03 17.47
C LYS A 69 -6.57 -20.95 17.49
N ALA A 70 -5.93 -20.98 16.33
CA ALA A 70 -4.48 -20.93 16.23
C ALA A 70 -3.95 -19.49 16.43
N ALA A 71 -2.73 -19.36 16.94
CA ALA A 71 -2.05 -18.07 16.99
C ALA A 71 -1.83 -17.56 15.56
N PRO A 72 -2.07 -16.26 15.29
CA PRO A 72 -1.94 -15.71 13.95
C PRO A 72 -0.49 -15.73 13.47
N THR A 73 -0.30 -16.01 12.21
CA THR A 73 0.99 -16.01 11.53
C THR A 73 1.24 -14.66 10.83
N TYR A 74 2.46 -14.46 10.30
CA TYR A 74 2.74 -13.29 9.46
C TYR A 74 1.84 -13.21 8.23
N MET A 75 1.35 -14.35 7.71
CA MET A 75 0.42 -14.38 6.58
C MET A 75 -0.95 -13.80 6.96
N ASP A 76 -1.43 -14.03 8.19
CA ASP A 76 -2.69 -13.46 8.68
C ASP A 76 -2.60 -11.93 8.80
N PHE A 77 -1.47 -11.41 9.27
CA PHE A 77 -1.23 -9.96 9.27
C PHE A 77 -1.04 -9.40 7.85
N ALA A 78 -0.45 -10.16 6.94
CA ALA A 78 -0.31 -9.76 5.54
C ALA A 78 -1.68 -9.69 4.85
N TYR A 79 -2.54 -10.69 5.07
CA TYR A 79 -3.93 -10.67 4.64
C TYR A 79 -4.66 -9.43 5.17
N PHE A 80 -4.62 -9.21 6.47
CA PHE A 80 -5.27 -8.05 7.10
C PHE A 80 -4.77 -6.71 6.53
N ALA A 81 -3.46 -6.54 6.39
CA ALA A 81 -2.86 -5.34 5.83
C ALA A 81 -3.26 -5.15 4.36
N ALA A 82 -3.17 -6.20 3.52
CA ALA A 82 -3.51 -6.11 2.11
C ALA A 82 -4.99 -5.73 1.91
N VAL A 83 -5.91 -6.31 2.68
CA VAL A 83 -7.34 -5.97 2.60
C VAL A 83 -7.58 -4.52 2.97
N ILE A 84 -6.97 -3.99 4.05
CA ILE A 84 -7.05 -2.56 4.39
C ILE A 84 -6.46 -1.71 3.27
N GLY A 85 -5.33 -2.12 2.70
CA GLY A 85 -4.64 -1.40 1.62
C GLY A 85 -5.46 -1.29 0.33
N MET A 86 -6.25 -2.32 0.02
CA MET A 86 -7.10 -2.37 -1.18
C MET A 86 -8.49 -1.76 -0.98
N THR A 87 -9.13 -2.01 0.17
CA THR A 87 -10.56 -1.73 0.36
C THR A 87 -10.88 -0.85 1.57
N SER A 88 -9.88 -0.58 2.44
CA SER A 88 -10.05 0.12 3.73
C SER A 88 -10.98 -0.58 4.73
N GLN A 89 -11.38 -1.82 4.45
CA GLN A 89 -12.29 -2.59 5.30
C GLN A 89 -11.85 -4.06 5.36
N VAL A 90 -11.96 -4.66 6.57
CA VAL A 90 -11.83 -6.11 6.79
C VAL A 90 -13.10 -6.58 7.48
N SER A 91 -13.73 -7.63 6.98
CA SER A 91 -15.02 -8.10 7.47
C SER A 91 -14.92 -9.28 8.45
N ASP A 92 -13.87 -10.09 8.33
CA ASP A 92 -13.66 -11.34 9.08
C ASP A 92 -12.66 -11.22 10.24
N VAL A 93 -11.91 -10.12 10.30
CA VAL A 93 -10.97 -9.82 11.41
C VAL A 93 -11.47 -8.62 12.20
N ALA A 94 -11.95 -8.86 13.42
CA ALA A 94 -12.44 -7.77 14.25
C ALA A 94 -11.31 -7.02 14.97
N ILE A 95 -11.40 -5.69 15.00
CA ILE A 95 -10.44 -4.84 15.71
C ILE A 95 -10.97 -4.55 17.11
N ALA A 96 -10.50 -5.29 18.12
CA ALA A 96 -10.98 -5.23 19.50
C ALA A 96 -10.33 -4.08 20.31
N ALA A 97 -9.06 -3.76 20.06
CA ALA A 97 -8.32 -2.78 20.86
C ALA A 97 -8.24 -1.39 20.21
N ALA A 98 -8.38 -0.33 21.03
CA ALA A 98 -8.27 1.07 20.57
C ALA A 98 -6.91 1.39 19.90
N PRO A 99 -5.75 0.90 20.38
CA PRO A 99 -4.48 1.11 19.70
C PRO A 99 -4.42 0.50 18.29
N MET A 100 -5.04 -0.68 18.10
CA MET A 100 -5.14 -1.32 16.79
C MET A 100 -6.04 -0.52 15.85
N ARG A 101 -7.16 0.04 16.36
CA ARG A 101 -8.03 0.93 15.55
C ARG A 101 -7.29 2.16 15.05
N ARG A 102 -6.46 2.79 15.90
CA ARG A 102 -5.64 3.94 15.48
C ARG A 102 -4.63 3.57 14.41
N LEU A 103 -4.00 2.41 14.54
CA LEU A 103 -3.07 1.90 13.54
C LEU A 103 -3.77 1.57 12.22
N ALA A 104 -4.96 0.96 12.27
CA ALA A 104 -5.77 0.65 11.10
C ALA A 104 -6.26 1.93 10.40
N LEU A 105 -6.68 2.95 11.15
CA LEU A 105 -7.05 4.25 10.60
C LEU A 105 -5.86 4.90 9.87
N ALA A 106 -4.69 4.95 10.51
CA ALA A 106 -3.49 5.50 9.88
C ALA A 106 -3.10 4.73 8.60
N HIS A 107 -3.24 3.39 8.61
CA HIS A 107 -3.01 2.55 7.44
C HIS A 107 -4.00 2.87 6.32
N GLY A 108 -5.30 2.92 6.63
CA GLY A 108 -6.35 3.25 5.67
C GLY A 108 -6.13 4.63 5.03
N LEU A 109 -5.80 5.66 5.82
CA LEU A 109 -5.51 7.00 5.31
C LEU A 109 -4.30 7.04 4.37
N VAL A 110 -3.21 6.34 4.72
CA VAL A 110 -2.01 6.25 3.87
C VAL A 110 -2.33 5.52 2.56
N SER A 111 -3.07 4.40 2.65
CA SER A 111 -3.48 3.62 1.47
C SER A 111 -4.43 4.41 0.57
N PHE A 112 -5.37 5.13 1.15
CA PHE A 112 -6.30 6.00 0.41
C PHE A 112 -5.55 7.09 -0.36
N ALA A 113 -4.63 7.81 0.31
CA ALA A 113 -3.82 8.83 -0.33
C ALA A 113 -2.95 8.25 -1.47
N PHE A 114 -2.37 7.05 -1.26
CA PHE A 114 -1.61 6.36 -2.29
C PHE A 114 -2.50 5.99 -3.50
N ASN A 115 -3.66 5.40 -3.26
CA ASN A 115 -4.59 4.99 -4.31
C ASN A 115 -5.11 6.18 -5.13
N LEU A 116 -5.40 7.32 -4.48
CA LEU A 116 -5.77 8.57 -5.17
C LEU A 116 -4.64 9.08 -6.07
N LEU A 117 -3.39 9.03 -5.59
CA LEU A 117 -2.22 9.43 -6.38
C LEU A 117 -2.04 8.53 -7.61
N VAL A 118 -2.15 7.21 -7.44
CA VAL A 118 -2.06 6.25 -8.56
C VAL A 118 -3.17 6.53 -9.58
N LEU A 119 -4.39 6.77 -9.12
CA LEU A 119 -5.52 7.11 -10.01
C LEU A 119 -5.25 8.40 -10.79
N ALA A 120 -4.81 9.46 -10.11
CA ALA A 120 -4.49 10.74 -10.74
C ALA A 120 -3.37 10.61 -11.81
N LEU A 121 -2.33 9.82 -11.50
CA LEU A 121 -1.24 9.53 -12.45
C LEU A 121 -1.75 8.75 -13.66
N THR A 122 -2.60 7.76 -13.44
CA THR A 122 -3.19 6.95 -14.52
C THR A 122 -4.05 7.83 -15.45
N LEU A 123 -4.91 8.68 -14.88
CA LEU A 123 -5.74 9.61 -15.66
C LEU A 123 -4.89 10.60 -16.46
N ASN A 124 -3.82 11.13 -15.88
CA ASN A 124 -2.90 12.03 -16.57
C ASN A 124 -2.19 11.33 -17.74
N LEU A 125 -1.75 10.06 -17.56
CA LEU A 125 -1.15 9.28 -18.64
C LEU A 125 -2.13 9.02 -19.78
N VAL A 126 -3.37 8.65 -19.47
CA VAL A 126 -4.42 8.41 -20.47
C VAL A 126 -4.76 9.69 -21.22
N ALA A 127 -4.97 10.81 -20.51
CA ALA A 127 -5.29 12.10 -21.11
C ALA A 127 -4.15 12.63 -22.02
N SER A 128 -2.91 12.26 -21.74
CA SER A 128 -1.77 12.65 -22.58
C SER A 128 -1.55 11.74 -23.80
N ALA A 129 -2.28 10.63 -23.88
CA ALA A 129 -2.21 9.68 -25.00
C ALA A 129 -3.33 9.89 -26.04
N LEU A 130 -4.36 10.68 -25.68
CA LEU A 130 -5.45 11.12 -26.55
C LEU A 130 -5.13 12.43 -27.24
#